data_fde50b39d72b1811416e919022ee4a02
#
_entry.id   fde50b39d72b1811416e919022ee4a02
#
_cell.length_a   1.000
_cell.length_b   1.000
_cell.length_c   1.000
_cell.angle_alpha   90.00
_cell.angle_beta   90.00
_cell.angle_gamma   90.00
#
_symmetry.space_group_name_H-M   'P 1'
#
loop_
_entity.id
_entity.type
_entity.pdbx_description
1 polymer ?
#
loop_
_entity_poly.entity_id
_entity_poly.type
_entity_poly.pdbx_seq_one_letter_code
_entity_poly.pdbx_strand_id
1 'polypeptide(L)'
;MSFMEKLFGTFSDKELKRIRPIADKVLALEPQMQKLTDAELQAKTPELKEKLKNGATLDDILPEAFAVCREADWRVLGLKPYPVQVIGGIVLHRACIAEMQTGEGKTLVATMPVYLNALTGEGVHVVTVNDYLAKRDSEWMGKVYRFLGLSVGLVIHAVTPAERKKAYEADVTYGTNNEFGFDYLRDNMVVYKNNMVQRGHAYAIVDEVDSILIDEARTPLIISGKGEDSSVMYKRADEFAKTLKKSVIVELDDKVAAEEQVDGDYVVDEKHKSCSLTESGVRKAESWFGVDNLSDADNMTLRHYIDQAIKARGVMHRDTDYIVKDGEVIIVDEFTGRLMYGRRYNDGLHQAIEAKEGVNVAAESKTLATITFQNYFRMYKKLAGMTGTASTEADEFSEIYGLQIVSVPTNKPRARKDLPDSVYKSMKGKYDAVIEQIVECHQKGQPVLVGTVSVEKSETLSKMLKGRGIPHNVLNAKQHEREAEIVAQAGKKGAVTIATNMAGRGTDITLGGNVPFMAKATLRKELERGLQQKLEAQEADYKKARADAKAAGQPLPDKPAPVDYTARLDQLLSEADGHADTDDQEILAAPRRFNALFEAYEPEGKAEAG
;
A
#
# COMPACT_ATOMS: atom_id res chain seq x y z
N MET A 1 29.12 12.02 -12.27
CA MET A 1 28.93 12.42 -13.69
C MET A 1 30.20 12.11 -14.47
N SER A 2 30.08 11.26 -15.49
CA SER A 2 31.15 10.93 -16.43
C SER A 2 31.55 12.18 -17.22
N PHE A 3 32.82 12.24 -17.73
CA PHE A 3 33.29 13.32 -18.60
C PHE A 3 32.42 13.50 -19.86
N MET A 4 31.89 12.39 -20.38
CA MET A 4 30.94 12.37 -21.51
C MET A 4 29.60 13.03 -21.15
N GLU A 5 29.08 12.85 -19.96
CA GLU A 5 27.83 13.49 -19.49
C GLU A 5 27.98 15.00 -19.34
N LYS A 6 29.17 15.47 -18.92
CA LYS A 6 29.46 16.92 -18.86
C LYS A 6 29.50 17.58 -20.25
N LEU A 7 29.87 16.83 -21.30
CA LEU A 7 30.01 17.37 -22.66
C LEU A 7 28.69 17.27 -23.46
N PHE A 8 27.93 16.20 -23.29
CA PHE A 8 26.75 15.87 -24.10
C PHE A 8 25.43 15.94 -23.35
N GLY A 9 25.44 16.28 -22.05
CA GLY A 9 24.27 16.25 -21.17
C GLY A 9 23.84 14.82 -20.80
N THR A 10 23.04 14.70 -19.75
CA THR A 10 22.43 13.43 -19.30
C THR A 10 21.32 12.98 -20.24
N PHE A 11 20.82 11.74 -20.07
CA PHE A 11 19.62 11.28 -20.77
C PHE A 11 18.44 12.22 -20.45
N SER A 12 18.26 12.61 -19.18
CA SER A 12 17.22 13.54 -18.74
C SER A 12 17.29 14.89 -19.47
N ASP A 13 18.49 15.47 -19.64
CA ASP A 13 18.67 16.76 -20.34
C ASP A 13 18.25 16.68 -21.80
N LYS A 14 18.58 15.58 -22.48
CA LYS A 14 18.23 15.36 -23.88
C LYS A 14 16.72 15.18 -24.04
N GLU A 15 16.11 14.40 -23.14
CA GLU A 15 14.69 14.12 -23.20
C GLU A 15 13.87 15.37 -22.81
N LEU A 16 14.29 16.13 -21.83
CA LEU A 16 13.66 17.41 -21.48
C LEU A 16 13.70 18.41 -22.64
N LYS A 17 14.80 18.45 -23.42
CA LYS A 17 14.86 19.30 -24.64
C LYS A 17 13.85 18.89 -25.70
N ARG A 18 13.52 17.59 -25.81
CA ARG A 18 12.51 17.07 -26.74
C ARG A 18 11.09 17.31 -26.25
N ILE A 19 10.89 17.25 -24.93
CA ILE A 19 9.56 17.38 -24.30
C ILE A 19 9.11 18.84 -24.22
N ARG A 20 10.02 19.77 -23.91
CA ARG A 20 9.68 21.20 -23.75
C ARG A 20 8.84 21.79 -24.90
N PRO A 21 9.19 21.62 -26.18
CA PRO A 21 8.37 22.14 -27.28
C PRO A 21 6.95 21.55 -27.33
N ILE A 22 6.76 20.32 -26.84
CA ILE A 22 5.43 19.70 -26.76
C ILE A 22 4.65 20.30 -25.60
N ALA A 23 5.28 20.46 -24.45
CA ALA A 23 4.68 21.14 -23.30
C ALA A 23 4.28 22.59 -23.64
N ASP A 24 5.12 23.32 -24.37
CA ASP A 24 4.81 24.68 -24.84
C ASP A 24 3.59 24.70 -25.75
N LYS A 25 3.39 23.70 -26.63
CA LYS A 25 2.17 23.56 -27.44
C LYS A 25 0.94 23.32 -26.55
N VAL A 26 1.04 22.48 -25.51
CA VAL A 26 -0.05 22.28 -24.54
C VAL A 26 -0.45 23.59 -23.89
N LEU A 27 0.53 24.33 -23.38
CA LEU A 27 0.29 25.61 -22.69
C LEU A 27 -0.28 26.68 -23.63
N ALA A 28 0.14 26.70 -24.89
CA ALA A 28 -0.37 27.63 -25.89
C ALA A 28 -1.87 27.42 -26.20
N LEU A 29 -2.42 26.24 -25.98
CA LEU A 29 -3.85 25.93 -26.15
C LEU A 29 -4.72 26.41 -24.97
N GLU A 30 -4.14 26.82 -23.85
CA GLU A 30 -4.88 27.26 -22.66
C GLU A 30 -5.96 28.32 -22.95
N PRO A 31 -5.68 29.42 -23.70
CA PRO A 31 -6.72 30.44 -23.95
C PRO A 31 -7.89 29.93 -24.78
N GLN A 32 -7.68 28.87 -25.57
CA GLN A 32 -8.74 28.23 -26.35
C GLN A 32 -9.62 27.38 -25.44
N MET A 33 -9.01 26.55 -24.57
CA MET A 33 -9.73 25.68 -23.63
C MET A 33 -10.56 26.51 -22.63
N GLN A 34 -10.02 27.61 -22.14
CA GLN A 34 -10.73 28.50 -21.19
C GLN A 34 -12.01 29.12 -21.76
N LYS A 35 -12.11 29.28 -23.08
CA LYS A 35 -13.31 29.84 -23.74
C LYS A 35 -14.43 28.82 -23.91
N LEU A 36 -14.13 27.54 -23.84
CA LEU A 36 -15.12 26.48 -23.98
C LEU A 36 -16.05 26.44 -22.77
N THR A 37 -17.32 26.22 -23.01
CA THR A 37 -18.26 25.81 -21.96
C THR A 37 -17.91 24.40 -21.46
N ASP A 38 -18.48 23.98 -20.31
CA ASP A 38 -18.25 22.63 -19.80
C ASP A 38 -18.70 21.55 -20.80
N ALA A 39 -19.86 21.75 -21.44
CA ALA A 39 -20.37 20.84 -22.44
C ALA A 39 -19.44 20.74 -23.69
N GLU A 40 -18.88 21.87 -24.13
CA GLU A 40 -17.92 21.89 -25.25
C GLU A 40 -16.58 21.23 -24.87
N LEU A 41 -16.13 21.43 -23.61
CA LEU A 41 -14.92 20.79 -23.11
C LEU A 41 -15.10 19.26 -23.00
N GLN A 42 -16.24 18.81 -22.50
CA GLN A 42 -16.61 17.39 -22.43
C GLN A 42 -16.73 16.76 -23.84
N ALA A 43 -17.26 17.51 -24.82
CA ALA A 43 -17.37 17.06 -26.21
C ALA A 43 -16.00 16.79 -26.87
N LYS A 44 -14.90 17.33 -26.33
CA LYS A 44 -13.55 17.03 -26.80
C LYS A 44 -13.16 15.54 -26.65
N THR A 45 -13.67 14.85 -25.65
CA THR A 45 -13.38 13.42 -25.45
C THR A 45 -13.85 12.55 -26.61
N PRO A 46 -15.12 12.56 -27.04
CA PRO A 46 -15.53 11.81 -28.23
C PRO A 46 -14.84 12.30 -29.52
N GLU A 47 -14.55 13.60 -29.67
CA GLU A 47 -13.80 14.14 -30.81
C GLU A 47 -12.39 13.53 -30.89
N LEU A 48 -11.66 13.47 -29.79
CA LEU A 48 -10.33 12.87 -29.72
C LEU A 48 -10.36 11.36 -29.94
N LYS A 49 -11.36 10.65 -29.41
CA LYS A 49 -11.58 9.22 -29.68
C LYS A 49 -11.84 8.97 -31.19
N GLU A 50 -12.56 9.87 -31.84
CA GLU A 50 -12.80 9.77 -33.29
C GLU A 50 -11.51 10.04 -34.10
N LYS A 51 -10.68 11.01 -33.72
CA LYS A 51 -9.37 11.24 -34.35
C LYS A 51 -8.50 9.98 -34.28
N LEU A 52 -8.46 9.28 -33.14
CA LEU A 52 -7.75 7.99 -33.01
C LEU A 52 -8.31 6.91 -33.93
N LYS A 53 -9.63 6.78 -34.05
CA LYS A 53 -10.28 5.83 -34.97
C LYS A 53 -9.93 6.13 -36.45
N ASN A 54 -9.73 7.41 -36.78
CA ASN A 54 -9.35 7.88 -38.10
C ASN A 54 -7.85 7.79 -38.39
N GLY A 55 -7.05 7.17 -37.51
CA GLY A 55 -5.65 6.86 -37.72
C GLY A 55 -4.66 7.85 -37.09
N ALA A 56 -5.10 8.86 -36.34
CA ALA A 56 -4.19 9.69 -35.56
C ALA A 56 -3.54 8.85 -34.45
N THR A 57 -2.30 9.14 -34.11
CA THR A 57 -1.58 8.54 -32.98
C THR A 57 -1.89 9.27 -31.69
N LEU A 58 -1.56 8.65 -30.54
CA LEU A 58 -1.64 9.32 -29.24
C LEU A 58 -0.74 10.56 -29.18
N ASP A 59 0.44 10.51 -29.82
CA ASP A 59 1.37 11.65 -29.88
C ASP A 59 0.80 12.82 -30.70
N ASP A 60 0.03 12.56 -31.75
CA ASP A 60 -0.62 13.60 -32.56
C ASP A 60 -1.67 14.38 -31.77
N ILE A 61 -2.44 13.69 -30.94
CA ILE A 61 -3.52 14.30 -30.14
C ILE A 61 -3.06 14.75 -28.74
N LEU A 62 -1.84 14.39 -28.32
CA LEU A 62 -1.32 14.67 -26.97
C LEU A 62 -1.45 16.16 -26.58
N PRO A 63 -1.04 17.15 -27.42
CA PRO A 63 -1.13 18.54 -27.01
C PRO A 63 -2.57 18.99 -26.68
N GLU A 64 -3.53 18.56 -27.51
CA GLU A 64 -4.94 18.90 -27.31
C GLU A 64 -5.53 18.15 -26.09
N ALA A 65 -5.27 16.84 -25.97
CA ALA A 65 -5.77 16.04 -24.86
C ALA A 65 -5.24 16.54 -23.50
N PHE A 66 -3.95 16.88 -23.42
CA PHE A 66 -3.36 17.44 -22.20
C PHE A 66 -3.94 18.82 -21.87
N ALA A 67 -4.17 19.66 -22.87
CA ALA A 67 -4.80 20.97 -22.65
C ALA A 67 -6.25 20.85 -22.14
N VAL A 68 -7.02 19.91 -22.67
CA VAL A 68 -8.38 19.58 -22.22
C VAL A 68 -8.36 19.07 -20.77
N CYS A 69 -7.49 18.12 -20.45
CA CYS A 69 -7.38 17.59 -19.09
C CYS A 69 -6.93 18.66 -18.08
N ARG A 70 -5.94 19.48 -18.45
CA ARG A 70 -5.43 20.56 -17.62
C ARG A 70 -6.49 21.63 -17.29
N GLU A 71 -7.37 21.95 -18.25
CA GLU A 71 -8.50 22.84 -18.02
C GLU A 71 -9.57 22.18 -17.15
N ALA A 72 -9.82 20.87 -17.33
CA ALA A 72 -10.72 20.10 -16.47
C ALA A 72 -10.20 20.01 -15.04
N ASP A 73 -8.89 19.78 -14.83
CA ASP A 73 -8.24 19.81 -13.52
C ASP A 73 -8.50 21.14 -12.80
N TRP A 74 -8.40 22.26 -13.53
CA TRP A 74 -8.67 23.58 -12.99
C TRP A 74 -10.14 23.78 -12.61
N ARG A 75 -11.07 23.38 -13.49
CA ARG A 75 -12.51 23.60 -13.23
C ARG A 75 -13.06 22.71 -12.12
N VAL A 76 -12.61 21.44 -12.09
CA VAL A 76 -13.15 20.44 -11.19
C VAL A 76 -12.46 20.41 -9.84
N LEU A 77 -11.14 20.58 -9.81
CA LEU A 77 -10.32 20.47 -8.60
C LEU A 77 -9.84 21.84 -8.08
N GLY A 78 -9.94 22.91 -8.87
CA GLY A 78 -9.28 24.17 -8.55
C GLY A 78 -7.76 24.13 -8.64
N LEU A 79 -7.20 23.05 -9.22
CA LEU A 79 -5.77 22.81 -9.34
C LEU A 79 -5.35 22.90 -10.80
N LYS A 80 -4.55 23.90 -11.14
CA LYS A 80 -4.04 24.06 -12.50
C LYS A 80 -2.64 23.51 -12.61
N PRO A 81 -2.41 22.41 -13.38
CA PRO A 81 -1.06 21.85 -13.55
C PRO A 81 -0.04 22.88 -14.04
N TYR A 82 1.08 22.97 -13.34
CA TYR A 82 2.20 23.84 -13.71
C TYR A 82 2.94 23.32 -14.95
N PRO A 83 3.72 24.15 -15.66
CA PRO A 83 4.49 23.73 -16.83
C PRO A 83 5.38 22.51 -16.56
N VAL A 84 6.02 22.43 -15.39
CA VAL A 84 6.84 21.28 -14.99
C VAL A 84 6.01 20.01 -14.79
N GLN A 85 4.76 20.15 -14.34
CA GLN A 85 3.83 19.02 -14.20
C GLN A 85 3.34 18.50 -15.55
N VAL A 86 3.14 19.40 -16.52
CA VAL A 86 2.88 19.00 -17.92
C VAL A 86 4.05 18.19 -18.49
N ILE A 87 5.29 18.63 -18.23
CA ILE A 87 6.51 17.88 -18.62
C ILE A 87 6.51 16.50 -17.97
N GLY A 88 6.23 16.39 -16.66
CA GLY A 88 6.12 15.12 -15.95
C GLY A 88 5.07 14.18 -16.56
N GLY A 89 3.90 14.72 -16.91
CA GLY A 89 2.86 13.95 -17.60
C GLY A 89 3.31 13.40 -18.96
N ILE A 90 4.08 14.19 -19.75
CA ILE A 90 4.63 13.74 -21.02
C ILE A 90 5.69 12.64 -20.82
N VAL A 91 6.52 12.76 -19.77
CA VAL A 91 7.49 11.72 -19.37
C VAL A 91 6.77 10.40 -19.10
N LEU A 92 5.70 10.42 -18.32
CA LEU A 92 4.87 9.23 -18.05
C LEU A 92 4.25 8.66 -19.33
N HIS A 93 3.72 9.53 -20.20
CA HIS A 93 3.18 9.06 -21.49
C HIS A 93 4.25 8.38 -22.35
N ARG A 94 5.51 8.77 -22.26
CA ARG A 94 6.65 8.18 -22.99
C ARG A 94 7.20 6.89 -22.38
N ALA A 95 6.45 6.26 -21.46
CA ALA A 95 6.89 5.04 -20.78
C ALA A 95 8.24 5.22 -20.05
N CYS A 96 8.41 6.34 -19.38
CA CYS A 96 9.56 6.65 -18.56
C CYS A 96 9.14 6.84 -17.10
N ILE A 97 10.12 6.85 -16.21
CA ILE A 97 9.91 7.23 -14.81
C ILE A 97 10.06 8.75 -14.69
N ALA A 98 9.01 9.41 -14.21
CA ALA A 98 9.06 10.82 -13.86
C ALA A 98 9.61 10.95 -12.42
N GLU A 99 10.89 11.28 -12.29
CA GLU A 99 11.46 11.60 -10.99
C GLU A 99 11.12 13.04 -10.65
N MET A 100 10.18 13.21 -9.73
CA MET A 100 9.70 14.51 -9.23
C MET A 100 9.82 14.56 -7.72
N GLN A 101 10.31 15.66 -7.19
CA GLN A 101 10.47 15.84 -5.75
C GLN A 101 9.14 15.64 -5.00
N THR A 102 9.23 15.20 -3.75
CA THR A 102 8.06 15.11 -2.88
C THR A 102 7.40 16.48 -2.73
N GLY A 103 6.07 16.53 -2.82
CA GLY A 103 5.30 17.78 -2.77
C GLY A 103 5.12 18.50 -4.13
N GLU A 104 5.68 17.99 -5.24
CA GLU A 104 5.50 18.55 -6.60
C GLU A 104 4.18 18.14 -7.28
N GLY A 105 3.28 17.45 -6.55
CA GLY A 105 1.94 17.10 -7.03
C GLY A 105 1.90 15.98 -8.07
N LYS A 106 2.67 14.89 -7.86
CA LYS A 106 2.72 13.72 -8.75
C LYS A 106 1.34 13.14 -9.07
N THR A 107 0.43 13.09 -8.10
CA THR A 107 -0.94 12.60 -8.29
C THR A 107 -1.69 13.39 -9.36
N LEU A 108 -1.56 14.73 -9.36
CA LEU A 108 -2.15 15.60 -10.38
C LEU A 108 -1.45 15.43 -11.75
N VAL A 109 -0.14 15.22 -11.77
CA VAL A 109 0.64 14.97 -13.00
C VAL A 109 0.09 13.77 -13.75
N ALA A 110 -0.30 12.70 -13.04
CA ALA A 110 -0.82 11.48 -13.63
C ALA A 110 -2.14 11.68 -14.37
N THR A 111 -2.94 12.72 -14.07
CA THR A 111 -4.26 12.93 -14.73
C THR A 111 -4.16 13.02 -16.23
N MET A 112 -3.20 13.80 -16.73
CA MET A 112 -3.03 14.06 -18.17
C MET A 112 -2.66 12.81 -18.99
N PRO A 113 -1.61 12.03 -18.65
CA PRO A 113 -1.29 10.82 -19.38
C PRO A 113 -2.31 9.70 -19.19
N VAL A 114 -2.99 9.63 -18.04
CA VAL A 114 -4.11 8.70 -17.82
C VAL A 114 -5.26 9.04 -18.76
N TYR A 115 -5.70 10.29 -18.82
CA TYR A 115 -6.75 10.74 -19.72
C TYR A 115 -6.42 10.40 -21.19
N LEU A 116 -5.23 10.80 -21.67
CA LEU A 116 -4.79 10.55 -23.03
C LEU A 116 -4.81 9.06 -23.39
N ASN A 117 -4.23 8.20 -22.53
CA ASN A 117 -4.14 6.78 -22.84
C ASN A 117 -5.48 6.06 -22.66
N ALA A 118 -6.37 6.52 -21.80
CA ALA A 118 -7.72 5.98 -21.66
C ALA A 118 -8.61 6.19 -22.89
N LEU A 119 -8.29 7.18 -23.74
CA LEU A 119 -9.01 7.40 -25.01
C LEU A 119 -8.91 6.22 -25.99
N THR A 120 -7.91 5.35 -25.86
CA THR A 120 -7.80 4.11 -26.65
C THR A 120 -8.90 3.10 -26.38
N GLY A 121 -9.53 3.15 -25.19
CA GLY A 121 -10.49 2.16 -24.74
C GLY A 121 -9.88 0.84 -24.25
N GLU A 122 -8.54 0.69 -24.26
CA GLU A 122 -7.86 -0.52 -23.77
C GLU A 122 -7.76 -0.59 -22.23
N GLY A 123 -8.02 0.51 -21.54
CA GLY A 123 -7.94 0.65 -20.08
C GLY A 123 -6.56 1.08 -19.59
N VAL A 124 -6.58 1.91 -18.55
CA VAL A 124 -5.37 2.41 -17.87
C VAL A 124 -5.44 1.99 -16.41
N HIS A 125 -4.37 1.41 -15.90
CA HIS A 125 -4.22 1.06 -14.49
C HIS A 125 -3.35 2.10 -13.78
N VAL A 126 -3.86 2.65 -12.67
CA VAL A 126 -3.09 3.51 -11.76
C VAL A 126 -2.84 2.73 -10.48
N VAL A 127 -1.57 2.41 -10.25
CA VAL A 127 -1.16 1.49 -9.20
C VAL A 127 -0.60 2.26 -8.02
N THR A 128 -1.10 1.98 -6.83
CA THR A 128 -0.66 2.58 -5.57
C THR A 128 -0.19 1.51 -4.58
N VAL A 129 0.48 1.93 -3.50
CA VAL A 129 1.05 1.02 -2.50
C VAL A 129 0.04 0.52 -1.46
N ASN A 130 -1.12 1.15 -1.32
CA ASN A 130 -2.13 0.75 -0.34
C ASN A 130 -3.56 1.17 -0.74
N ASP A 131 -4.57 0.55 -0.09
CA ASP A 131 -5.98 0.76 -0.35
C ASP A 131 -6.43 2.20 -0.07
N TYR A 132 -5.84 2.85 0.94
CA TYR A 132 -6.17 4.24 1.29
C TYR A 132 -5.83 5.19 0.14
N LEU A 133 -4.62 5.10 -0.42
CA LEU A 133 -4.19 5.94 -1.54
C LEU A 133 -5.01 5.62 -2.80
N ALA A 134 -5.25 4.34 -3.09
CA ALA A 134 -6.07 3.93 -4.23
C ALA A 134 -7.48 4.53 -4.14
N LYS A 135 -8.13 4.45 -2.99
CA LYS A 135 -9.46 5.02 -2.74
C LYS A 135 -9.43 6.55 -2.84
N ARG A 136 -8.53 7.22 -2.11
CA ARG A 136 -8.40 8.68 -2.12
C ARG A 136 -8.21 9.23 -3.52
N ASP A 137 -7.27 8.66 -4.27
CA ASP A 137 -6.89 9.20 -5.58
C ASP A 137 -7.94 8.88 -6.65
N SER A 138 -8.61 7.71 -6.57
CA SER A 138 -9.73 7.39 -7.46
C SER A 138 -10.95 8.28 -7.22
N GLU A 139 -11.21 8.67 -5.99
CA GLU A 139 -12.28 9.62 -5.65
C GLU A 139 -11.92 11.03 -6.09
N TRP A 140 -10.71 11.49 -5.79
CA TRP A 140 -10.27 12.85 -6.04
C TRP A 140 -9.97 13.11 -7.52
N MET A 141 -9.03 12.41 -8.14
CA MET A 141 -8.71 12.57 -9.56
C MET A 141 -9.80 11.99 -10.46
N GLY A 142 -10.54 10.99 -9.97
CA GLY A 142 -11.68 10.42 -10.68
C GLY A 142 -12.78 11.41 -11.04
N LYS A 143 -12.91 12.52 -10.29
CA LYS A 143 -13.84 13.61 -10.63
C LYS A 143 -13.52 14.22 -12.00
N VAL A 144 -12.24 14.40 -12.31
CA VAL A 144 -11.78 14.96 -13.59
C VAL A 144 -12.11 14.01 -14.74
N TYR A 145 -11.82 12.71 -14.57
CA TYR A 145 -12.12 11.72 -15.60
C TYR A 145 -13.61 11.59 -15.87
N ARG A 146 -14.43 11.53 -14.81
CA ARG A 146 -15.91 11.48 -14.94
C ARG A 146 -16.44 12.75 -15.59
N PHE A 147 -15.94 13.93 -15.22
CA PHE A 147 -16.29 15.19 -15.88
C PHE A 147 -15.99 15.14 -17.39
N LEU A 148 -14.88 14.55 -17.78
CA LEU A 148 -14.50 14.35 -19.18
C LEU A 148 -15.19 13.15 -19.85
N GLY A 149 -16.13 12.48 -19.19
CA GLY A 149 -16.93 11.39 -19.75
C GLY A 149 -16.24 10.04 -19.76
N LEU A 150 -15.22 9.82 -18.90
CA LEU A 150 -14.55 8.53 -18.71
C LEU A 150 -15.05 7.85 -17.44
N SER A 151 -15.12 6.52 -17.50
CA SER A 151 -15.46 5.68 -16.35
C SER A 151 -14.23 5.40 -15.47
N VAL A 152 -14.47 5.32 -14.14
CA VAL A 152 -13.41 5.08 -13.13
C VAL A 152 -13.81 3.92 -12.24
N GLY A 153 -12.95 2.92 -12.16
CA GLY A 153 -13.05 1.75 -11.29
C GLY A 153 -12.03 1.80 -10.15
N LEU A 154 -12.35 1.11 -9.06
CA LEU A 154 -11.49 0.95 -7.89
C LEU A 154 -11.37 -0.53 -7.53
N VAL A 155 -10.15 -1.02 -7.36
CA VAL A 155 -9.83 -2.40 -6.97
C VAL A 155 -9.00 -2.37 -5.68
N ILE A 156 -9.68 -2.69 -4.57
CA ILE A 156 -9.10 -2.80 -3.23
C ILE A 156 -9.57 -4.11 -2.59
N HIS A 157 -9.01 -4.44 -1.43
CA HIS A 157 -9.27 -5.73 -0.77
C HIS A 157 -10.77 -6.02 -0.55
N ALA A 158 -11.55 -5.05 -0.15
CA ALA A 158 -12.98 -5.20 0.21
C ALA A 158 -13.93 -5.39 -0.99
N VAL A 159 -13.47 -5.27 -2.23
CA VAL A 159 -14.33 -5.29 -3.44
C VAL A 159 -14.64 -6.72 -3.88
N THR A 160 -15.92 -7.01 -4.15
CA THR A 160 -16.39 -8.33 -4.59
C THR A 160 -15.93 -8.67 -6.01
N PRO A 161 -15.88 -9.96 -6.42
CA PRO A 161 -15.47 -10.35 -7.78
C PRO A 161 -16.30 -9.72 -8.90
N ALA A 162 -17.61 -9.54 -8.69
CA ALA A 162 -18.50 -8.91 -9.67
C ALA A 162 -18.21 -7.41 -9.84
N GLU A 163 -17.94 -6.73 -8.75
CA GLU A 163 -17.54 -5.32 -8.75
C GLU A 163 -16.13 -5.14 -9.33
N ARG A 164 -15.19 -6.06 -9.04
CA ARG A 164 -13.85 -6.07 -9.66
C ARG A 164 -13.92 -6.10 -11.17
N LYS A 165 -14.75 -6.98 -11.73
CA LYS A 165 -14.94 -7.07 -13.18
C LYS A 165 -15.39 -5.74 -13.78
N LYS A 166 -16.40 -5.10 -13.17
CA LYS A 166 -16.85 -3.77 -13.58
C LYS A 166 -15.75 -2.70 -13.46
N ALA A 167 -14.96 -2.78 -12.38
CA ALA A 167 -13.84 -1.85 -12.18
C ALA A 167 -12.76 -2.00 -13.25
N TYR A 168 -12.45 -3.23 -13.68
CA TYR A 168 -11.50 -3.45 -14.79
C TYR A 168 -12.09 -3.12 -16.17
N GLU A 169 -13.42 -3.13 -16.33
CA GLU A 169 -14.09 -2.68 -17.55
C GLU A 169 -14.09 -1.15 -17.70
N ALA A 170 -13.82 -0.40 -16.63
CA ALA A 170 -13.73 1.05 -16.67
C ALA A 170 -12.54 1.54 -17.54
N ASP A 171 -12.62 2.79 -18.03
CA ASP A 171 -11.55 3.42 -18.82
C ASP A 171 -10.28 3.60 -17.98
N VAL A 172 -10.44 3.89 -16.68
CA VAL A 172 -9.36 4.07 -15.70
C VAL A 172 -9.64 3.20 -14.49
N THR A 173 -8.68 2.38 -14.07
CA THR A 173 -8.79 1.53 -12.88
C THR A 173 -7.68 1.87 -11.89
N TYR A 174 -8.08 2.35 -10.72
CA TYR A 174 -7.18 2.51 -9.56
C TYR A 174 -7.16 1.24 -8.74
N GLY A 175 -6.00 0.90 -8.20
CA GLY A 175 -5.88 -0.25 -7.29
C GLY A 175 -4.50 -0.37 -6.68
N THR A 176 -4.34 -1.32 -5.77
CA THR A 176 -3.05 -1.62 -5.16
C THR A 176 -2.27 -2.63 -5.99
N ASN A 177 -0.94 -2.56 -5.89
CA ASN A 177 -0.03 -3.53 -6.50
C ASN A 177 -0.43 -4.99 -6.17
N ASN A 178 -0.76 -5.24 -4.90
CA ASN A 178 -1.17 -6.57 -4.42
C ASN A 178 -2.44 -7.07 -5.11
N GLU A 179 -3.48 -6.24 -5.15
CA GLU A 179 -4.77 -6.65 -5.71
C GLU A 179 -4.71 -6.92 -7.21
N PHE A 180 -3.98 -6.08 -7.97
CA PHE A 180 -3.73 -6.32 -9.38
C PHE A 180 -3.03 -7.67 -9.62
N GLY A 181 -1.99 -7.97 -8.83
CA GLY A 181 -1.26 -9.21 -8.95
C GLY A 181 -2.06 -10.44 -8.49
N PHE A 182 -2.84 -10.33 -7.40
CA PHE A 182 -3.72 -11.42 -6.97
C PHE A 182 -4.87 -11.66 -7.93
N ASP A 183 -5.46 -10.63 -8.53
CA ASP A 183 -6.50 -10.81 -9.56
C ASP A 183 -5.95 -11.50 -10.80
N TYR A 184 -4.71 -11.17 -11.21
CA TYR A 184 -4.03 -11.90 -12.27
C TYR A 184 -3.86 -13.38 -11.94
N LEU A 185 -3.43 -13.72 -10.72
CA LEU A 185 -3.31 -15.12 -10.30
C LEU A 185 -4.68 -15.82 -10.29
N ARG A 186 -5.72 -15.16 -9.76
CA ARG A 186 -7.10 -15.69 -9.75
C ARG A 186 -7.61 -15.94 -11.17
N ASP A 187 -7.39 -15.00 -12.09
CA ASP A 187 -7.79 -15.13 -13.49
C ASP A 187 -7.13 -16.31 -14.21
N ASN A 188 -5.87 -16.62 -13.84
CA ASN A 188 -5.16 -17.78 -14.39
C ASN A 188 -5.59 -19.12 -13.77
N MET A 189 -6.42 -19.11 -12.74
CA MET A 189 -6.96 -20.31 -12.08
C MET A 189 -8.40 -20.61 -12.47
N VAL A 190 -9.10 -19.70 -13.18
CA VAL A 190 -10.50 -19.92 -13.60
C VAL A 190 -10.56 -20.86 -14.79
N VAL A 191 -11.62 -21.68 -14.83
CA VAL A 191 -11.86 -22.64 -15.92
C VAL A 191 -12.44 -21.96 -17.18
N TYR A 192 -13.27 -20.94 -16.98
CA TYR A 192 -13.97 -20.25 -18.06
C TYR A 192 -13.47 -18.82 -18.19
N LYS A 193 -13.16 -18.40 -19.42
CA LYS A 193 -12.71 -17.04 -19.75
C LYS A 193 -13.66 -15.94 -19.23
N ASN A 194 -14.97 -16.20 -19.23
CA ASN A 194 -15.96 -15.24 -18.76
C ASN A 194 -15.86 -14.94 -17.25
N ASN A 195 -15.19 -15.80 -16.50
CA ASN A 195 -14.95 -15.62 -15.05
C ASN A 195 -13.71 -14.78 -14.75
N MET A 196 -12.88 -14.48 -15.76
CA MET A 196 -11.79 -13.55 -15.63
C MET A 196 -12.31 -12.14 -15.35
N VAL A 197 -11.63 -11.43 -14.47
CA VAL A 197 -11.97 -10.04 -14.11
C VAL A 197 -11.14 -9.03 -14.88
N GLN A 198 -9.85 -9.32 -15.13
CA GLN A 198 -8.97 -8.44 -15.90
C GLN A 198 -9.19 -8.59 -17.41
N ARG A 199 -9.05 -7.50 -18.16
CA ARG A 199 -9.19 -7.53 -19.63
C ARG A 199 -7.87 -7.40 -20.39
N GLY A 200 -6.76 -7.15 -19.69
CA GLY A 200 -5.42 -7.06 -20.30
C GLY A 200 -4.53 -6.03 -19.60
N HIS A 201 -3.30 -5.91 -20.09
CA HIS A 201 -2.24 -5.09 -19.51
C HIS A 201 -1.76 -4.07 -20.57
N ALA A 202 -2.61 -3.05 -20.86
CA ALA A 202 -2.31 -2.05 -21.89
C ALA A 202 -1.33 -1.01 -21.37
N TYR A 203 -1.71 -0.25 -20.35
CA TYR A 203 -0.88 0.81 -19.77
C TYR A 203 -1.03 0.84 -18.24
N ALA A 204 0.10 0.94 -17.55
CA ALA A 204 0.12 1.20 -16.12
C ALA A 204 0.99 2.40 -15.77
N ILE A 205 0.51 3.21 -14.82
CA ILE A 205 1.31 4.20 -14.09
C ILE A 205 1.44 3.70 -12.66
N VAL A 206 2.69 3.52 -12.21
CA VAL A 206 3.00 3.06 -10.86
C VAL A 206 3.43 4.24 -10.02
N ASP A 207 2.65 4.56 -8.99
CA ASP A 207 3.05 5.56 -7.99
C ASP A 207 3.99 4.94 -6.97
N GLU A 208 4.97 5.71 -6.49
CA GLU A 208 6.07 5.22 -5.66
C GLU A 208 6.76 3.99 -6.30
N VAL A 209 7.16 4.16 -7.56
CA VAL A 209 7.63 3.09 -8.43
C VAL A 209 8.87 2.36 -7.91
N ASP A 210 9.75 3.03 -7.17
CA ASP A 210 10.91 2.46 -6.50
C ASP A 210 10.51 1.42 -5.45
N SER A 211 9.53 1.69 -4.62
CA SER A 211 9.01 0.71 -3.66
C SER A 211 8.45 -0.52 -4.33
N ILE A 212 7.62 -0.35 -5.35
CA ILE A 212 6.87 -1.47 -5.96
C ILE A 212 7.76 -2.29 -6.89
N LEU A 213 8.58 -1.62 -7.73
CA LEU A 213 9.33 -2.27 -8.79
C LEU A 213 10.78 -2.63 -8.41
N ILE A 214 11.31 -2.09 -7.31
CA ILE A 214 12.64 -2.42 -6.79
C ILE A 214 12.55 -3.09 -5.43
N ASP A 215 12.11 -2.37 -4.38
CA ASP A 215 12.13 -2.89 -3.01
C ASP A 215 11.30 -4.18 -2.84
N GLU A 216 10.08 -4.20 -3.38
CA GLU A 216 9.15 -5.34 -3.29
C GLU A 216 9.16 -6.23 -4.55
N ALA A 217 9.97 -5.92 -5.55
CA ALA A 217 9.93 -6.56 -6.88
C ALA A 217 9.99 -8.08 -6.85
N ARG A 218 10.80 -8.65 -5.97
CA ARG A 218 11.04 -10.09 -5.83
C ARG A 218 10.11 -10.78 -4.84
N THR A 219 9.29 -10.04 -4.10
CA THR A 219 8.32 -10.60 -3.17
C THR A 219 7.24 -11.35 -3.95
N PRO A 220 7.08 -12.67 -3.74
CA PRO A 220 6.08 -13.43 -4.47
C PRO A 220 4.69 -13.22 -3.88
N LEU A 221 3.72 -13.01 -4.74
CA LEU A 221 2.31 -13.18 -4.44
C LEU A 221 1.98 -14.66 -4.58
N ILE A 222 1.36 -15.25 -3.58
CA ILE A 222 1.12 -16.70 -3.52
C ILE A 222 -0.35 -16.96 -3.22
N ILE A 223 -1.01 -17.77 -4.04
CA ILE A 223 -2.31 -18.35 -3.73
C ILE A 223 -2.07 -19.80 -3.32
N SER A 224 -2.49 -20.13 -2.11
CA SER A 224 -2.40 -21.47 -1.55
C SER A 224 -3.79 -22.12 -1.46
N GLY A 225 -3.84 -23.42 -1.71
CA GLY A 225 -5.03 -24.23 -1.50
C GLY A 225 -4.78 -25.31 -0.43
N LYS A 226 -5.83 -26.02 -0.03
CA LYS A 226 -5.70 -27.19 0.82
C LYS A 226 -4.86 -28.25 0.12
N GLY A 227 -3.79 -28.69 0.78
CA GLY A 227 -3.04 -29.87 0.44
C GLY A 227 -3.72 -31.16 0.93
N GLU A 228 -3.01 -32.26 0.87
CA GLU A 228 -3.48 -33.53 1.41
C GLU A 228 -3.57 -33.45 2.95
N ASP A 229 -4.48 -34.24 3.53
CA ASP A 229 -4.61 -34.33 4.99
C ASP A 229 -3.53 -35.27 5.55
N SER A 230 -2.39 -34.68 5.83
CA SER A 230 -1.22 -35.36 6.41
C SER A 230 -1.19 -35.27 7.94
N SER A 231 -2.26 -34.80 8.59
CA SER A 231 -2.32 -34.57 10.03
C SER A 231 -1.97 -35.80 10.87
N VAL A 232 -2.34 -37.00 10.42
CA VAL A 232 -2.02 -38.28 11.07
C VAL A 232 -0.52 -38.54 11.04
N MET A 233 0.14 -38.24 9.91
CA MET A 233 1.58 -38.49 9.76
C MET A 233 2.41 -37.55 10.62
N TYR A 234 2.02 -36.26 10.70
CA TYR A 234 2.69 -35.32 11.62
C TYR A 234 2.58 -35.73 13.09
N LYS A 235 1.42 -36.22 13.52
CA LYS A 235 1.24 -36.74 14.89
C LYS A 235 2.12 -37.99 15.14
N ARG A 236 2.16 -38.92 14.19
CA ARG A 236 3.03 -40.14 14.28
C ARG A 236 4.52 -39.76 14.28
N ALA A 237 4.92 -38.79 13.46
CA ALA A 237 6.30 -38.32 13.43
C ALA A 237 6.68 -37.59 14.73
N ASP A 238 5.75 -36.81 15.33
CA ASP A 238 5.97 -36.21 16.63
C ASP A 238 6.07 -37.23 17.77
N GLU A 239 5.21 -38.27 17.77
CA GLU A 239 5.31 -39.38 18.73
C GLU A 239 6.66 -40.08 18.64
N PHE A 240 7.14 -40.35 17.43
CA PHE A 240 8.47 -40.90 17.19
C PHE A 240 9.56 -39.93 17.70
N ALA A 241 9.52 -38.66 17.34
CA ALA A 241 10.52 -37.67 17.73
C ALA A 241 10.63 -37.52 19.28
N LYS A 242 9.55 -37.77 20.04
CA LYS A 242 9.57 -37.82 21.51
C LYS A 242 10.47 -38.90 22.07
N THR A 243 10.68 -39.99 21.33
CA THR A 243 11.48 -41.13 21.78
C THR A 243 12.97 -40.95 21.52
N LEU A 244 13.35 -39.95 20.74
CA LEU A 244 14.72 -39.70 20.32
C LEU A 244 15.50 -38.87 21.34
N LYS A 245 16.81 -39.24 21.47
CA LYS A 245 17.76 -38.50 22.31
C LYS A 245 18.39 -37.37 21.52
N LYS A 246 18.19 -36.11 22.03
CA LYS A 246 18.78 -34.90 21.45
C LYS A 246 20.26 -34.79 21.78
N SER A 247 21.11 -34.41 20.83
CA SER A 247 22.48 -33.95 21.01
C SER A 247 22.61 -32.54 20.43
N VAL A 248 23.32 -31.64 21.14
CA VAL A 248 23.53 -30.26 20.72
C VAL A 248 24.98 -30.07 20.33
N ILE A 249 25.24 -29.53 19.13
CA ILE A 249 26.58 -29.14 18.72
C ILE A 249 26.95 -27.86 19.45
N VAL A 250 27.99 -27.93 20.29
CA VAL A 250 28.66 -26.77 20.85
C VAL A 250 29.92 -26.53 20.02
N GLU A 251 30.02 -25.43 19.28
CA GLU A 251 31.24 -25.08 18.56
C GLU A 251 32.41 -24.96 19.55
N LEU A 252 33.32 -25.93 19.51
CA LEU A 252 34.70 -25.75 19.99
C LEU A 252 35.54 -25.34 18.80
N ASP A 253 36.42 -24.36 18.99
CA ASP A 253 37.22 -23.63 17.98
C ASP A 253 38.14 -24.50 17.07
N ASP A 254 38.05 -25.83 17.10
CA ASP A 254 38.87 -26.77 16.30
C ASP A 254 38.02 -27.67 15.40
N LYS A 255 38.19 -27.48 14.09
CA LYS A 255 37.49 -28.18 12.99
C LYS A 255 37.74 -29.70 12.87
N VAL A 256 38.35 -30.36 13.80
CA VAL A 256 38.82 -31.75 13.65
C VAL A 256 38.14 -32.77 14.60
N ALA A 257 37.30 -32.33 15.53
CA ALA A 257 36.75 -33.25 16.54
C ALA A 257 35.23 -33.53 16.42
N ALA A 258 34.56 -33.08 15.38
CA ALA A 258 33.09 -33.09 15.32
C ALA A 258 32.45 -34.41 14.82
N GLU A 259 33.20 -35.37 14.28
CA GLU A 259 32.60 -36.57 13.68
C GLU A 259 32.62 -37.84 14.55
N GLU A 260 33.35 -37.89 15.67
CA GLU A 260 33.59 -39.15 16.36
C GLU A 260 32.81 -39.46 17.66
N GLN A 261 32.03 -38.53 18.25
CA GLN A 261 31.23 -38.85 19.45
C GLN A 261 29.93 -38.03 19.57
N VAL A 262 29.00 -38.21 18.66
CA VAL A 262 27.63 -37.71 18.87
C VAL A 262 26.80 -38.80 19.58
N ASP A 263 26.70 -38.72 20.91
CA ASP A 263 25.84 -39.59 21.71
C ASP A 263 24.38 -39.11 21.67
N GLY A 264 23.72 -39.27 20.54
CA GLY A 264 22.32 -38.89 20.32
C GLY A 264 21.73 -39.48 19.06
N ASP A 265 20.41 -39.45 18.94
CA ASP A 265 19.67 -39.96 17.79
C ASP A 265 19.47 -38.84 16.74
N TYR A 266 19.54 -37.60 17.16
CA TYR A 266 19.56 -36.44 16.26
C TYR A 266 20.40 -35.30 16.82
N VAL A 267 20.96 -34.52 15.93
CA VAL A 267 21.86 -33.41 16.21
C VAL A 267 21.13 -32.12 15.97
N VAL A 268 21.33 -31.14 16.86
CA VAL A 268 20.76 -29.80 16.79
C VAL A 268 21.87 -28.79 16.69
N ASP A 269 21.80 -27.96 15.66
CA ASP A 269 22.58 -26.74 15.51
C ASP A 269 21.68 -25.52 15.83
N GLU A 270 21.84 -24.96 17.01
CA GLU A 270 21.02 -23.83 17.46
C GLU A 270 21.31 -22.53 16.71
N LYS A 271 22.56 -22.35 16.23
CA LYS A 271 22.98 -21.17 15.48
C LYS A 271 22.33 -21.09 14.10
N HIS A 272 22.30 -22.20 13.39
CA HIS A 272 21.70 -22.30 12.05
C HIS A 272 20.23 -22.77 12.08
N LYS A 273 19.66 -22.96 13.26
CA LYS A 273 18.29 -23.49 13.47
C LYS A 273 18.03 -24.75 12.62
N SER A 274 19.02 -25.67 12.59
CA SER A 274 18.94 -26.92 11.82
C SER A 274 19.01 -28.17 12.70
N CYS A 275 18.39 -29.25 12.23
CA CYS A 275 18.40 -30.54 12.88
C CYS A 275 18.62 -31.65 11.85
N SER A 276 19.35 -32.68 12.20
CA SER A 276 19.55 -33.86 11.36
C SER A 276 19.59 -35.15 12.19
N LEU A 277 19.04 -36.25 11.63
CA LEU A 277 19.15 -37.57 12.24
C LEU A 277 20.59 -38.05 12.18
N THR A 278 21.06 -38.73 13.24
CA THR A 278 22.27 -39.52 13.22
C THR A 278 21.99 -40.92 12.63
N GLU A 279 23.01 -41.71 12.41
CA GLU A 279 22.86 -43.08 11.96
C GLU A 279 22.00 -43.92 12.94
N SER A 280 22.15 -43.70 14.26
CA SER A 280 21.29 -44.28 15.29
C SER A 280 19.83 -43.86 15.14
N GLY A 281 19.57 -42.56 14.88
CA GLY A 281 18.23 -42.04 14.66
C GLY A 281 17.56 -42.59 13.41
N VAL A 282 18.33 -42.75 12.31
CA VAL A 282 17.83 -43.38 11.07
C VAL A 282 17.39 -44.82 11.30
N ARG A 283 18.22 -45.64 11.94
CA ARG A 283 17.88 -47.06 12.26
C ARG A 283 16.63 -47.17 13.16
N LYS A 284 16.49 -46.26 14.12
CA LYS A 284 15.27 -46.20 14.97
C LYS A 284 14.04 -45.81 14.16
N ALA A 285 14.17 -44.87 13.22
CA ALA A 285 13.08 -44.44 12.35
C ALA A 285 12.63 -45.59 11.44
N GLU A 286 13.57 -46.30 10.80
CA GLU A 286 13.30 -47.46 9.96
C GLU A 286 12.53 -48.54 10.73
N SER A 287 13.00 -48.86 11.93
CA SER A 287 12.33 -49.84 12.81
C SER A 287 10.95 -49.39 13.27
N TRP A 288 10.78 -48.12 13.62
CA TRP A 288 9.51 -47.56 14.12
C TRP A 288 8.43 -47.52 13.04
N PHE A 289 8.81 -47.11 11.83
CA PHE A 289 7.87 -46.96 10.72
C PHE A 289 7.76 -48.23 9.86
N GLY A 290 8.62 -49.22 10.06
CA GLY A 290 8.61 -50.51 9.34
C GLY A 290 9.05 -50.36 7.90
N VAL A 291 10.07 -49.52 7.63
CA VAL A 291 10.68 -49.33 6.32
C VAL A 291 12.10 -49.85 6.30
N ASP A 292 12.55 -50.43 5.18
CA ASP A 292 13.87 -51.00 5.06
C ASP A 292 14.98 -49.95 4.92
N ASN A 293 14.69 -48.84 4.23
CA ASN A 293 15.65 -47.77 4.01
C ASN A 293 14.91 -46.42 3.95
N LEU A 294 15.17 -45.56 4.92
CA LEU A 294 14.55 -44.21 5.02
C LEU A 294 14.99 -43.26 3.88
N SER A 295 16.11 -43.59 3.20
CA SER A 295 16.64 -42.74 2.12
C SER A 295 16.13 -43.13 0.73
N ASP A 296 15.30 -44.16 0.61
CA ASP A 296 14.69 -44.53 -0.66
C ASP A 296 13.69 -43.47 -1.14
N ALA A 297 13.53 -43.34 -2.46
CA ALA A 297 12.64 -42.35 -3.09
C ALA A 297 11.19 -42.47 -2.57
N ASP A 298 10.71 -43.67 -2.32
CA ASP A 298 9.35 -43.93 -1.82
C ASP A 298 9.16 -43.48 -0.37
N ASN A 299 10.24 -43.35 0.41
CA ASN A 299 10.23 -42.95 1.81
C ASN A 299 10.59 -41.47 2.03
N MET A 300 10.86 -40.71 0.98
CA MET A 300 11.24 -39.29 1.07
C MET A 300 10.18 -38.42 1.80
N THR A 301 8.91 -38.70 1.57
CA THR A 301 7.81 -38.01 2.25
C THR A 301 7.78 -38.33 3.75
N LEU A 302 8.00 -39.58 4.12
CA LEU A 302 8.09 -39.98 5.53
C LEU A 302 9.29 -39.33 6.21
N ARG A 303 10.44 -39.32 5.54
CA ARG A 303 11.65 -38.65 6.02
C ARG A 303 11.39 -37.17 6.26
N HIS A 304 10.70 -36.50 5.35
CA HIS A 304 10.33 -35.11 5.51
C HIS A 304 9.50 -34.85 6.80
N TYR A 305 8.48 -35.65 7.09
CA TYR A 305 7.71 -35.53 8.34
C TYR A 305 8.57 -35.71 9.58
N ILE A 306 9.50 -36.68 9.56
CA ILE A 306 10.42 -36.89 10.68
C ILE A 306 11.37 -35.70 10.85
N ASP A 307 11.95 -35.20 9.75
CA ASP A 307 12.85 -34.04 9.77
C ASP A 307 12.13 -32.78 10.33
N GLN A 308 10.88 -32.55 9.95
CA GLN A 308 10.09 -31.44 10.51
C GLN A 308 9.76 -31.66 12.00
N ALA A 309 9.47 -32.90 12.42
CA ALA A 309 9.17 -33.19 13.82
C ALA A 309 10.39 -32.99 14.73
N ILE A 310 11.59 -33.47 14.32
CA ILE A 310 12.82 -33.23 15.09
C ILE A 310 13.20 -31.74 15.10
N LYS A 311 12.96 -31.02 14.01
CA LYS A 311 13.17 -29.56 13.93
C LYS A 311 12.22 -28.82 14.86
N ALA A 312 10.94 -29.15 14.86
CA ALA A 312 9.95 -28.56 15.78
C ALA A 312 10.32 -28.76 17.26
N ARG A 313 10.91 -29.92 17.61
CA ARG A 313 11.32 -30.22 18.99
C ARG A 313 12.71 -29.76 19.32
N GLY A 314 13.63 -29.77 18.37
CA GLY A 314 15.03 -29.42 18.55
C GLY A 314 15.29 -27.92 18.70
N VAL A 315 14.73 -27.11 17.78
CA VAL A 315 15.08 -25.67 17.64
C VAL A 315 13.92 -24.70 17.75
N MET A 316 12.66 -25.17 17.76
CA MET A 316 11.52 -24.28 17.89
C MET A 316 11.02 -24.24 19.34
N HIS A 317 11.09 -23.08 19.96
CA HIS A 317 10.77 -22.90 21.39
C HIS A 317 9.48 -22.10 21.56
N ARG A 318 8.57 -22.63 22.40
CA ARG A 318 7.36 -21.93 22.82
C ARG A 318 7.74 -20.65 23.57
N ASP A 319 6.94 -19.61 23.38
CA ASP A 319 7.10 -18.28 23.99
C ASP A 319 8.32 -17.49 23.47
N THR A 320 9.08 -18.06 22.54
CA THR A 320 10.20 -17.40 21.84
C THR A 320 9.94 -17.35 20.34
N ASP A 321 9.81 -18.49 19.67
CA ASP A 321 9.59 -18.57 18.23
C ASP A 321 8.09 -18.56 17.87
N TYR A 322 7.24 -19.05 18.78
CA TYR A 322 5.79 -19.08 18.63
C TYR A 322 5.09 -19.10 20.00
N ILE A 323 3.81 -18.73 20.00
CA ILE A 323 2.91 -18.92 21.15
C ILE A 323 1.75 -19.84 20.77
N VAL A 324 1.08 -20.44 21.79
CA VAL A 324 -0.19 -21.15 21.60
C VAL A 324 -1.29 -20.33 22.26
N LYS A 325 -2.27 -19.89 21.46
CA LYS A 325 -3.40 -19.11 21.93
C LYS A 325 -4.67 -19.59 21.24
N ASP A 326 -5.75 -19.76 21.99
CA ASP A 326 -7.06 -20.20 21.49
C ASP A 326 -7.03 -21.50 20.68
N GLY A 327 -6.06 -22.40 20.97
CA GLY A 327 -5.88 -23.66 20.25
C GLY A 327 -5.14 -23.54 18.92
N GLU A 328 -4.53 -22.39 18.65
CA GLU A 328 -3.74 -22.13 17.43
C GLU A 328 -2.29 -21.78 17.77
N VAL A 329 -1.38 -22.17 16.91
CA VAL A 329 0.03 -21.77 16.94
C VAL A 329 0.17 -20.44 16.21
N ILE A 330 0.71 -19.43 16.87
CA ILE A 330 0.93 -18.09 16.29
C ILE A 330 2.42 -17.79 16.32
N ILE A 331 2.99 -17.44 15.17
CA ILE A 331 4.40 -17.10 15.04
C ILE A 331 4.73 -15.83 15.79
N VAL A 332 5.88 -15.81 16.47
CA VAL A 332 6.50 -14.61 17.02
C VAL A 332 7.61 -14.17 16.06
N ASP A 333 7.55 -12.93 15.61
CA ASP A 333 8.59 -12.34 14.78
C ASP A 333 9.90 -12.19 15.55
N GLU A 334 10.97 -12.76 15.05
CA GLU A 334 12.28 -12.80 15.71
C GLU A 334 12.87 -11.41 15.96
N PHE A 335 12.61 -10.45 15.06
CA PHE A 335 13.19 -9.11 15.14
C PHE A 335 12.33 -8.13 15.94
N THR A 336 11.01 -8.28 15.89
CA THR A 336 10.07 -7.33 16.50
C THR A 336 9.37 -7.87 17.74
N GLY A 337 9.43 -9.19 18.00
CA GLY A 337 8.70 -9.86 19.08
C GLY A 337 7.17 -9.81 18.92
N ARG A 338 6.66 -9.50 17.70
CA ARG A 338 5.24 -9.36 17.43
C ARG A 338 4.60 -10.67 17.04
N LEU A 339 3.32 -10.79 17.39
CA LEU A 339 2.50 -11.92 16.96
C LEU A 339 2.11 -11.75 15.49
N MET A 340 2.43 -12.75 14.68
CA MET A 340 2.14 -12.76 13.24
C MET A 340 0.89 -13.60 12.96
N TYR A 341 -0.28 -13.01 13.16
CA TYR A 341 -1.55 -13.68 12.89
C TYR A 341 -1.71 -14.03 11.41
N GLY A 342 -2.27 -15.22 11.13
CA GLY A 342 -2.53 -15.70 9.78
C GLY A 342 -1.29 -16.16 9.00
N ARG A 343 -0.06 -15.97 9.53
CA ARG A 343 1.17 -16.51 8.95
C ARG A 343 1.47 -17.90 9.49
N ARG A 344 2.09 -18.74 8.66
CA ARG A 344 2.49 -20.11 8.98
C ARG A 344 3.93 -20.35 8.55
N TYR A 345 4.66 -21.19 9.29
CA TYR A 345 5.95 -21.68 8.84
C TYR A 345 5.78 -22.58 7.60
N ASN A 346 6.73 -22.50 6.69
CA ASN A 346 6.74 -23.27 5.45
C ASN A 346 7.11 -24.76 5.67
N ASP A 347 6.96 -25.53 4.61
CA ASP A 347 7.46 -26.91 4.48
C ASP A 347 6.98 -27.86 5.59
N GLY A 348 5.75 -27.68 6.09
CA GLY A 348 5.20 -28.56 7.11
C GLY A 348 5.69 -28.31 8.55
N LEU A 349 6.63 -27.37 8.76
CA LEU A 349 7.14 -27.07 10.10
C LEU A 349 6.03 -26.57 11.03
N HIS A 350 5.06 -25.77 10.52
CA HIS A 350 3.95 -25.31 11.33
C HIS A 350 3.07 -26.45 11.82
N GLN A 351 2.76 -27.41 10.94
CA GLN A 351 2.02 -28.62 11.28
C GLN A 351 2.78 -29.50 12.29
N ALA A 352 4.10 -29.59 12.15
CA ALA A 352 4.93 -30.30 13.11
C ALA A 352 4.92 -29.63 14.50
N ILE A 353 4.86 -28.29 14.56
CA ILE A 353 4.70 -27.54 15.81
C ILE A 353 3.29 -27.75 16.37
N GLU A 354 2.24 -27.71 15.55
CA GLU A 354 0.87 -28.00 15.97
C GLU A 354 0.75 -29.41 16.57
N ALA A 355 1.41 -30.41 15.95
CA ALA A 355 1.48 -31.78 16.47
C ALA A 355 2.24 -31.83 17.81
N LYS A 356 3.38 -31.14 17.92
CA LYS A 356 4.19 -31.03 19.14
C LYS A 356 3.38 -30.45 20.31
N GLU A 357 2.59 -29.42 20.07
CA GLU A 357 1.79 -28.75 21.09
C GLU A 357 0.42 -29.44 21.34
N GLY A 358 0.11 -30.49 20.55
CA GLY A 358 -1.15 -31.25 20.72
C GLY A 358 -2.40 -30.48 20.32
N VAL A 359 -2.26 -29.42 19.55
CA VAL A 359 -3.39 -28.66 18.98
C VAL A 359 -3.89 -29.32 17.68
N ASN A 360 -4.96 -28.76 17.10
CA ASN A 360 -5.46 -29.26 15.82
C ASN A 360 -4.43 -29.03 14.71
N VAL A 361 -3.96 -30.13 14.09
CA VAL A 361 -3.02 -30.06 12.96
C VAL A 361 -3.82 -29.73 11.70
N ALA A 362 -3.62 -28.52 11.17
CA ALA A 362 -4.27 -28.10 9.93
C ALA A 362 -3.65 -28.82 8.72
N ALA A 363 -4.44 -29.00 7.66
CA ALA A 363 -3.94 -29.54 6.40
C ALA A 363 -2.77 -28.71 5.85
N GLU A 364 -1.85 -29.33 5.16
CA GLU A 364 -0.79 -28.62 4.46
C GLU A 364 -1.37 -27.65 3.44
N SER A 365 -0.69 -26.53 3.24
CA SER A 365 -1.03 -25.62 2.17
C SER A 365 -0.19 -25.94 0.94
N LYS A 366 -0.87 -26.22 -0.18
CA LYS A 366 -0.20 -26.40 -1.48
C LYS A 366 -0.23 -25.08 -2.24
N THR A 367 0.91 -24.61 -2.71
CA THR A 367 0.97 -23.45 -3.59
C THR A 367 0.28 -23.79 -4.91
N LEU A 368 -0.79 -23.06 -5.23
CA LEU A 368 -1.56 -23.24 -6.46
C LEU A 368 -1.07 -22.32 -7.57
N ALA A 369 -0.73 -21.09 -7.24
CA ALA A 369 -0.24 -20.10 -8.17
C ALA A 369 0.69 -19.11 -7.46
N THR A 370 1.68 -18.62 -8.18
CA THR A 370 2.61 -17.60 -7.69
C THR A 370 3.09 -16.70 -8.82
N ILE A 371 3.30 -15.42 -8.50
CA ILE A 371 3.96 -14.46 -9.38
C ILE A 371 4.69 -13.40 -8.54
N THR A 372 5.80 -12.88 -9.00
CA THR A 372 6.45 -11.70 -8.42
C THR A 372 5.92 -10.41 -9.06
N PHE A 373 6.00 -9.28 -8.35
CA PHE A 373 5.66 -7.98 -8.94
C PHE A 373 6.49 -7.70 -10.18
N GLN A 374 7.78 -8.04 -10.15
CA GLN A 374 8.66 -7.91 -11.31
C GLN A 374 8.08 -8.58 -12.56
N ASN A 375 7.63 -9.82 -12.44
CA ASN A 375 7.08 -10.55 -13.58
C ASN A 375 5.70 -10.02 -13.99
N TYR A 376 4.88 -9.62 -13.03
CA TYR A 376 3.56 -9.07 -13.29
C TYR A 376 3.65 -7.76 -14.10
N PHE A 377 4.42 -6.78 -13.62
CA PHE A 377 4.51 -5.47 -14.28
C PHE A 377 5.21 -5.50 -15.64
N ARG A 378 6.07 -6.48 -15.90
CA ARG A 378 6.66 -6.70 -17.23
C ARG A 378 5.66 -7.14 -18.29
N MET A 379 4.44 -7.53 -17.93
CA MET A 379 3.40 -7.90 -18.89
C MET A 379 2.70 -6.69 -19.53
N TYR A 380 2.81 -5.50 -18.95
CA TYR A 380 2.21 -4.32 -19.52
C TYR A 380 2.90 -3.94 -20.84
N LYS A 381 2.09 -3.65 -21.87
CA LYS A 381 2.59 -3.15 -23.15
C LYS A 381 3.30 -1.80 -22.98
N LYS A 382 2.81 -0.99 -22.04
CA LYS A 382 3.33 0.31 -21.70
C LYS A 382 3.34 0.46 -20.18
N LEU A 383 4.52 0.70 -19.62
CA LEU A 383 4.73 0.87 -18.19
C LEU A 383 5.39 2.23 -17.93
N ALA A 384 4.92 2.95 -16.95
CA ALA A 384 5.51 4.20 -16.49
C ALA A 384 5.43 4.27 -14.96
N GLY A 385 6.22 5.14 -14.37
CA GLY A 385 6.19 5.29 -12.92
C GLY A 385 6.59 6.68 -12.47
N MET A 386 6.31 6.99 -11.22
CA MET A 386 6.68 8.26 -10.61
C MET A 386 7.15 8.05 -9.17
N THR A 387 8.17 8.78 -8.77
CA THR A 387 8.72 8.81 -7.41
C THR A 387 9.62 10.04 -7.23
N GLY A 388 10.05 10.31 -6.02
CA GLY A 388 11.04 11.35 -5.72
C GLY A 388 12.49 10.84 -5.67
N THR A 389 12.74 9.53 -5.80
CA THR A 389 14.00 8.86 -5.44
C THR A 389 14.43 7.77 -6.42
N ALA A 390 14.13 7.90 -7.73
CA ALA A 390 14.43 6.87 -8.72
C ALA A 390 15.90 6.81 -9.14
N SER A 391 16.62 7.92 -9.13
CA SER A 391 17.96 8.03 -9.73
C SER A 391 19.00 7.10 -9.13
N THR A 392 18.86 6.68 -7.87
CA THR A 392 19.76 5.72 -7.21
C THR A 392 19.68 4.32 -7.81
N GLU A 393 18.53 3.95 -8.35
CA GLU A 393 18.21 2.61 -8.88
C GLU A 393 18.08 2.60 -10.41
N ALA A 394 18.67 3.61 -11.10
CA ALA A 394 18.50 3.82 -12.54
C ALA A 394 18.93 2.62 -13.38
N ASP A 395 20.02 1.97 -13.02
CA ASP A 395 20.54 0.80 -13.73
C ASP A 395 19.57 -0.38 -13.61
N GLU A 396 19.01 -0.62 -12.43
CA GLU A 396 18.06 -1.72 -12.17
C GLU A 396 16.73 -1.49 -12.92
N PHE A 397 16.19 -0.27 -12.93
CA PHE A 397 15.02 0.05 -13.74
C PHE A 397 15.24 -0.18 -15.24
N SER A 398 16.41 0.20 -15.73
CA SER A 398 16.76 0.03 -17.15
C SER A 398 16.97 -1.43 -17.51
N GLU A 399 17.68 -2.21 -16.69
CA GLU A 399 18.01 -3.60 -16.97
C GLU A 399 16.77 -4.52 -16.88
N ILE A 400 15.93 -4.34 -15.86
CA ILE A 400 14.80 -5.23 -15.58
C ILE A 400 13.57 -4.88 -16.41
N TYR A 401 13.25 -3.58 -16.49
CA TYR A 401 11.98 -3.10 -17.07
C TYR A 401 12.16 -2.31 -18.37
N GLY A 402 13.39 -1.98 -18.75
CA GLY A 402 13.67 -1.09 -19.89
C GLY A 402 13.23 0.36 -19.64
N LEU A 403 12.96 0.73 -18.39
CA LEU A 403 12.50 2.06 -18.00
C LEU A 403 13.68 3.02 -17.84
N GLN A 404 13.55 4.19 -18.45
CA GLN A 404 14.51 5.29 -18.30
C GLN A 404 13.94 6.33 -17.34
N ILE A 405 14.84 6.99 -16.59
CA ILE A 405 14.45 8.02 -15.62
C ILE A 405 14.66 9.40 -16.22
N VAL A 406 13.65 10.25 -16.07
CA VAL A 406 13.74 11.66 -16.41
C VAL A 406 13.51 12.48 -15.14
N SER A 407 14.56 13.15 -14.67
CA SER A 407 14.47 14.05 -13.52
C SER A 407 13.83 15.37 -13.95
N VAL A 408 12.60 15.59 -13.49
CA VAL A 408 11.81 16.78 -13.82
C VAL A 408 12.20 17.92 -12.88
N PRO A 409 12.50 19.12 -13.38
CA PRO A 409 12.86 20.25 -12.53
C PRO A 409 11.69 20.67 -11.63
N THR A 410 11.99 21.19 -10.43
CA THR A 410 10.97 21.70 -9.52
C THR A 410 10.33 23.00 -10.05
N ASN A 411 9.06 23.23 -9.72
CA ASN A 411 8.33 24.43 -10.13
C ASN A 411 8.93 25.71 -9.51
N LYS A 412 9.37 25.64 -8.26
CA LYS A 412 10.09 26.71 -7.56
C LYS A 412 11.45 26.22 -7.09
N PRO A 413 12.46 27.10 -6.93
CA PRO A 413 13.73 26.71 -6.36
C PRO A 413 13.58 26.06 -4.99
N ARG A 414 14.29 24.96 -4.75
CA ARG A 414 14.27 24.26 -3.47
C ARG A 414 14.89 25.12 -2.37
N ALA A 415 14.07 25.45 -1.35
CA ALA A 415 14.53 26.21 -0.19
C ALA A 415 15.12 25.31 0.92
N ARG A 416 14.85 23.98 0.89
CA ARG A 416 15.34 23.02 1.87
C ARG A 416 16.87 22.98 1.88
N LYS A 417 17.44 23.00 3.08
CA LYS A 417 18.87 22.80 3.33
C LYS A 417 19.09 21.42 3.92
N ASP A 418 19.81 20.57 3.21
CA ASP A 418 20.24 19.27 3.72
C ASP A 418 21.53 19.47 4.53
N LEU A 419 21.44 19.26 5.84
CA LEU A 419 22.57 19.38 6.73
C LEU A 419 23.43 18.10 6.66
N PRO A 420 24.77 18.19 6.89
CA PRO A 420 25.62 17.01 6.95
C PRO A 420 25.27 16.11 8.14
N ASP A 421 25.62 14.83 8.03
CA ASP A 421 25.40 13.85 9.08
C ASP A 421 26.18 14.22 10.34
N SER A 422 25.52 14.06 11.50
CA SER A 422 26.13 14.18 12.82
C SER A 422 26.48 12.81 13.38
N VAL A 423 27.78 12.54 13.55
CA VAL A 423 28.28 11.24 14.04
C VAL A 423 28.52 11.28 15.55
N TYR A 424 28.01 10.28 16.25
CA TYR A 424 28.10 10.18 17.72
C TYR A 424 28.86 8.92 18.13
N LYS A 425 29.65 9.02 19.21
CA LYS A 425 30.38 7.90 19.77
C LYS A 425 29.49 6.82 20.40
N SER A 426 28.30 7.20 20.89
CA SER A 426 27.38 6.30 21.58
C SER A 426 25.92 6.57 21.21
N MET A 427 25.08 5.55 21.28
CA MET A 427 23.64 5.67 21.08
C MET A 427 22.98 6.62 22.08
N LYS A 428 23.44 6.61 23.33
CA LYS A 428 22.94 7.53 24.36
C LYS A 428 23.21 8.97 23.96
N GLY A 429 24.46 9.30 23.60
CA GLY A 429 24.83 10.66 23.16
C GLY A 429 24.04 11.11 21.91
N LYS A 430 23.79 10.19 20.97
CA LYS A 430 22.94 10.46 19.81
C LYS A 430 21.50 10.82 20.25
N TYR A 431 20.89 10.02 21.12
CA TYR A 431 19.50 10.29 21.56
C TYR A 431 19.40 11.56 22.37
N ASP A 432 20.36 11.83 23.25
CA ASP A 432 20.38 13.07 24.04
C ASP A 432 20.44 14.30 23.10
N ALA A 433 21.30 14.29 22.08
CA ALA A 433 21.40 15.37 21.11
C ALA A 433 20.13 15.53 20.25
N VAL A 434 19.50 14.43 19.83
CA VAL A 434 18.21 14.45 19.09
C VAL A 434 17.12 15.09 19.94
N ILE A 435 17.03 14.73 21.22
CA ILE A 435 16.05 15.29 22.15
C ILE A 435 16.29 16.80 22.37
N GLU A 436 17.53 17.21 22.55
CA GLU A 436 17.89 18.64 22.70
C GLU A 436 17.50 19.44 21.46
N GLN A 437 17.77 18.94 20.26
CA GLN A 437 17.37 19.59 19.00
C GLN A 437 15.85 19.69 18.87
N ILE A 438 15.09 18.62 19.24
CA ILE A 438 13.63 18.66 19.22
C ILE A 438 13.10 19.72 20.19
N VAL A 439 13.64 19.79 21.40
CA VAL A 439 13.25 20.80 22.41
C VAL A 439 13.51 22.22 21.88
N GLU A 440 14.68 22.47 21.29
CA GLU A 440 15.01 23.76 20.70
C GLU A 440 14.04 24.17 19.57
N CYS A 441 13.77 23.25 18.66
CA CYS A 441 12.80 23.51 17.58
C CYS A 441 11.40 23.75 18.11
N HIS A 442 10.95 22.95 19.06
CA HIS A 442 9.62 23.10 19.69
C HIS A 442 9.48 24.46 20.40
N GLN A 443 10.52 24.91 21.13
CA GLN A 443 10.52 26.22 21.78
C GLN A 443 10.44 27.39 20.78
N LYS A 444 11.03 27.21 19.59
CA LYS A 444 10.90 28.17 18.48
C LYS A 444 9.55 28.11 17.75
N GLY A 445 8.70 27.15 18.10
CA GLY A 445 7.45 26.89 17.39
C GLY A 445 7.64 26.16 16.06
N GLN A 446 8.82 25.70 15.75
CA GLN A 446 9.12 24.96 14.50
C GLN A 446 8.59 23.53 14.60
N PRO A 447 7.78 23.04 13.63
CA PRO A 447 7.36 21.65 13.60
C PRO A 447 8.52 20.71 13.30
N VAL A 448 8.52 19.53 13.92
CA VAL A 448 9.61 18.54 13.81
C VAL A 448 9.04 17.17 13.43
N LEU A 449 9.59 16.59 12.37
CA LEU A 449 9.34 15.20 11.99
C LEU A 449 10.60 14.38 12.24
N VAL A 450 10.48 13.35 13.09
CA VAL A 450 11.60 12.47 13.49
C VAL A 450 11.40 11.11 12.85
N GLY A 451 12.27 10.76 11.90
CA GLY A 451 12.29 9.43 11.28
C GLY A 451 13.06 8.41 12.12
N THR A 452 12.49 7.23 12.34
CA THR A 452 13.15 6.11 13.03
C THR A 452 13.09 4.84 12.19
N VAL A 453 14.11 4.00 12.31
CA VAL A 453 14.21 2.75 11.53
C VAL A 453 13.41 1.58 12.14
N SER A 454 12.89 1.71 13.36
CA SER A 454 12.11 0.66 14.02
C SER A 454 11.09 1.23 15.01
N VAL A 455 10.06 0.45 15.27
CA VAL A 455 9.03 0.77 16.27
C VAL A 455 9.64 0.93 17.67
N GLU A 456 10.56 0.05 18.05
CA GLU A 456 11.26 0.10 19.34
C GLU A 456 12.00 1.43 19.55
N LYS A 457 12.73 1.89 18.51
CA LYS A 457 13.43 3.19 18.56
C LYS A 457 12.46 4.36 18.67
N SER A 458 11.31 4.29 17.99
CA SER A 458 10.25 5.30 18.09
C SER A 458 9.66 5.36 19.51
N GLU A 459 9.42 4.21 20.13
CA GLU A 459 8.91 4.12 21.50
C GLU A 459 9.95 4.62 22.54
N THR A 460 11.24 4.33 22.30
CA THR A 460 12.33 4.82 23.15
C THR A 460 12.41 6.35 23.14
N LEU A 461 12.42 6.96 21.95
CA LEU A 461 12.40 8.42 21.81
C LEU A 461 11.13 9.03 22.42
N SER A 462 9.98 8.39 22.22
CA SER A 462 8.71 8.84 22.83
C SER A 462 8.79 8.86 24.37
N LYS A 463 9.37 7.83 24.99
CA LYS A 463 9.57 7.81 26.47
C LYS A 463 10.47 8.95 26.93
N MET A 464 11.56 9.23 26.19
CA MET A 464 12.49 10.32 26.51
C MET A 464 11.82 11.69 26.38
N LEU A 465 11.03 11.94 25.32
CA LEU A 465 10.28 13.19 25.12
C LEU A 465 9.19 13.39 26.19
N LYS A 466 8.50 12.32 26.58
CA LYS A 466 7.56 12.38 27.73
C LYS A 466 8.26 12.79 29.01
N GLY A 467 9.46 12.27 29.26
CA GLY A 467 10.28 12.67 30.42
C GLY A 467 10.71 14.14 30.40
N ARG A 468 10.72 14.79 29.22
CA ARG A 468 11.01 16.23 29.06
C ARG A 468 9.73 17.10 28.97
N GLY A 469 8.54 16.49 29.07
CA GLY A 469 7.26 17.19 29.00
C GLY A 469 6.89 17.72 27.61
N ILE A 470 7.49 17.21 26.53
CA ILE A 470 7.22 17.63 25.15
C ILE A 470 6.02 16.84 24.62
N PRO A 471 4.90 17.51 24.27
CA PRO A 471 3.76 16.87 23.60
C PRO A 471 4.17 16.40 22.20
N HIS A 472 3.87 15.15 21.87
CA HIS A 472 4.25 14.59 20.57
C HIS A 472 3.30 13.47 20.15
N ASN A 473 3.25 13.21 18.86
CA ASN A 473 2.54 12.08 18.25
C ASN A 473 3.54 11.01 17.80
N VAL A 474 3.12 9.74 17.86
CA VAL A 474 3.93 8.61 17.38
C VAL A 474 3.15 7.88 16.29
N LEU A 475 3.78 7.79 15.11
CA LEU A 475 3.28 7.03 13.97
C LEU A 475 4.07 5.73 13.85
N ASN A 476 3.41 4.63 14.10
CA ASN A 476 3.96 3.30 13.90
C ASN A 476 2.87 2.32 13.48
N ALA A 477 3.26 1.11 13.09
CA ALA A 477 2.36 0.06 12.63
C ALA A 477 1.21 -0.32 13.61
N LYS A 478 1.22 0.18 14.83
CA LYS A 478 0.14 -0.06 15.82
C LYS A 478 -1.04 0.92 15.68
N GLN A 479 -0.92 1.99 14.89
CA GLN A 479 -1.90 3.10 14.81
C GLN A 479 -2.31 3.45 13.38
N HIS A 480 -2.43 2.45 12.49
CA HIS A 480 -2.78 2.66 11.08
C HIS A 480 -4.05 3.49 10.85
N GLU A 481 -5.08 3.31 11.68
CA GLU A 481 -6.36 4.01 11.50
C GLU A 481 -6.26 5.52 11.71
N ARG A 482 -5.29 5.99 12.51
CA ARG A 482 -5.08 7.40 12.81
C ARG A 482 -3.90 8.04 12.06
N GLU A 483 -3.25 7.28 11.21
CA GLU A 483 -2.04 7.72 10.52
C GLU A 483 -2.28 8.98 9.69
N ALA A 484 -3.29 8.97 8.83
CA ALA A 484 -3.62 10.10 7.97
C ALA A 484 -3.97 11.38 8.77
N GLU A 485 -4.65 11.23 9.91
CA GLU A 485 -5.00 12.35 10.79
C GLU A 485 -3.76 12.98 11.44
N ILE A 486 -2.84 12.15 11.93
CA ILE A 486 -1.60 12.62 12.58
C ILE A 486 -0.67 13.27 11.57
N VAL A 487 -0.51 12.66 10.38
CA VAL A 487 0.35 13.21 9.32
C VAL A 487 -0.17 14.54 8.81
N ALA A 488 -1.49 14.67 8.61
CA ALA A 488 -2.11 15.92 8.18
C ALA A 488 -1.85 17.09 9.15
N GLN A 489 -1.61 16.80 10.42
CA GLN A 489 -1.35 17.82 11.46
C GLN A 489 0.14 17.93 11.83
N ALA A 490 1.03 17.14 11.22
CA ALA A 490 2.45 17.16 11.54
C ALA A 490 3.15 18.50 11.23
N GLY A 491 2.59 19.29 10.31
CA GLY A 491 3.10 20.61 9.94
C GLY A 491 2.60 21.78 10.78
N LYS A 492 1.78 21.56 11.81
CA LYS A 492 1.31 22.63 12.71
C LYS A 492 2.46 23.21 13.53
N LYS A 493 2.33 24.50 13.88
CA LYS A 493 3.29 25.22 14.72
C LYS A 493 3.60 24.45 16.00
N GLY A 494 4.88 24.17 16.24
CA GLY A 494 5.35 23.45 17.41
C GLY A 494 4.99 21.96 17.47
N ALA A 495 4.41 21.38 16.42
CA ALA A 495 4.11 19.95 16.38
C ALA A 495 5.37 19.11 16.39
N VAL A 496 5.38 18.02 17.18
CA VAL A 496 6.45 17.02 17.18
C VAL A 496 5.85 15.68 16.82
N THR A 497 6.33 15.07 15.72
CA THR A 497 5.85 13.79 15.23
C THR A 497 7.01 12.82 15.06
N ILE A 498 6.94 11.66 15.71
CA ILE A 498 7.90 10.57 15.52
C ILE A 498 7.25 9.56 14.57
N ALA A 499 7.91 9.24 13.47
CA ALA A 499 7.42 8.30 12.48
C ALA A 499 8.44 7.18 12.24
N THR A 500 7.98 5.94 12.03
CA THR A 500 8.82 4.90 11.46
C THR A 500 8.95 5.10 9.95
N ASN A 501 9.99 4.52 9.34
CA ASN A 501 10.45 4.81 7.98
C ASN A 501 9.35 4.79 6.88
N MET A 502 8.25 4.09 7.10
CA MET A 502 7.14 3.98 6.15
C MET A 502 5.90 4.81 6.53
N ALA A 503 5.87 5.41 7.72
CA ALA A 503 4.72 6.17 8.17
C ALA A 503 4.71 7.56 7.55
N GLY A 504 3.61 7.94 6.94
CA GLY A 504 3.43 9.24 6.27
C GLY A 504 3.89 9.28 4.81
N ARG A 505 4.32 8.16 4.22
CA ARG A 505 4.62 8.08 2.78
C ARG A 505 3.33 8.26 1.96
N GLY A 506 3.40 9.10 0.92
CA GLY A 506 2.25 9.41 0.07
C GLY A 506 1.25 10.41 0.67
N THR A 507 1.53 11.01 1.84
CA THR A 507 0.68 12.05 2.45
C THR A 507 1.45 13.36 2.55
N ASP A 508 0.90 14.45 2.00
CA ASP A 508 1.52 15.76 2.05
C ASP A 508 1.45 16.36 3.46
N ILE A 509 2.60 16.79 3.98
CA ILE A 509 2.70 17.54 5.23
C ILE A 509 2.77 19.02 4.88
N THR A 510 1.67 19.72 5.12
CA THR A 510 1.55 21.15 4.84
C THR A 510 1.90 21.96 6.10
N LEU A 511 2.76 22.98 5.97
CA LEU A 511 3.03 23.92 7.06
C LEU A 511 1.76 24.69 7.44
N GLY A 512 1.50 24.82 8.74
CA GLY A 512 0.24 25.36 9.28
C GLY A 512 -0.87 24.30 9.41
N GLY A 513 -0.61 23.05 9.03
CA GLY A 513 -1.59 21.95 9.02
C GLY A 513 -2.37 21.86 7.69
N ASN A 514 -3.03 20.74 7.49
CA ASN A 514 -3.84 20.47 6.31
C ASN A 514 -5.29 20.99 6.53
N VAL A 515 -5.56 22.20 6.07
CA VAL A 515 -6.87 22.87 6.23
C VAL A 515 -8.03 22.07 5.62
N PRO A 516 -7.93 21.54 4.37
CA PRO A 516 -8.96 20.66 3.80
C PRO A 516 -9.26 19.43 4.67
N PHE A 517 -8.23 18.82 5.21
CA PHE A 517 -8.39 17.65 6.10
C PHE A 517 -9.08 18.03 7.41
N MET A 518 -8.74 19.18 8.00
CA MET A 518 -9.40 19.68 9.21
C MET A 518 -10.88 19.96 8.96
N ALA A 519 -11.21 20.60 7.84
CA ALA A 519 -12.58 20.88 7.44
C ALA A 519 -13.37 19.57 7.24
N LYS A 520 -12.81 18.59 6.53
CA LYS A 520 -13.43 17.26 6.35
C LYS A 520 -13.61 16.50 7.67
N ALA A 521 -12.61 16.51 8.54
CA ALA A 521 -12.69 15.83 9.84
C ALA A 521 -13.78 16.45 10.75
N THR A 522 -13.94 17.77 10.70
CA THR A 522 -15.00 18.45 11.44
C THR A 522 -16.36 18.18 10.83
N LEU A 523 -16.49 18.25 9.51
CA LEU A 523 -17.70 17.91 8.79
C LEU A 523 -18.14 16.47 9.08
N ARG A 524 -17.20 15.52 9.09
CA ARG A 524 -17.47 14.13 9.44
C ARG A 524 -18.14 14.00 10.81
N LYS A 525 -17.57 14.64 11.84
CA LYS A 525 -18.14 14.63 13.20
C LYS A 525 -19.53 15.26 13.27
N GLU A 526 -19.78 16.31 12.49
CA GLU A 526 -21.09 16.96 12.41
C GLU A 526 -22.11 16.02 11.73
N LEU A 527 -21.74 15.39 10.62
CA LEU A 527 -22.60 14.46 9.89
C LEU A 527 -22.88 13.19 10.71
N GLU A 528 -21.87 12.60 11.35
CA GLU A 528 -22.04 11.45 12.26
C GLU A 528 -23.05 11.75 13.36
N ARG A 529 -22.92 12.93 14.01
CA ARG A 529 -23.86 13.36 15.04
C ARG A 529 -25.27 13.57 14.49
N GLY A 530 -25.40 14.17 13.31
CA GLY A 530 -26.68 14.37 12.65
C GLY A 530 -27.36 13.05 12.26
N LEU A 531 -26.61 12.10 11.70
CA LEU A 531 -27.12 10.78 11.34
C LEU A 531 -27.52 9.97 12.58
N GLN A 532 -26.75 10.04 13.65
CA GLN A 532 -27.08 9.38 14.92
C GLN A 532 -28.36 9.94 15.56
N GLN A 533 -28.55 11.27 15.53
CA GLN A 533 -29.77 11.91 16.01
C GLN A 533 -31.01 11.47 15.20
N LYS A 534 -30.86 11.35 13.86
CA LYS A 534 -31.94 10.84 13.00
C LYS A 534 -32.30 9.39 13.34
N LEU A 535 -31.29 8.54 13.61
CA LEU A 535 -31.50 7.15 14.01
C LEU A 535 -32.26 7.07 15.34
N GLU A 536 -31.85 7.83 16.33
CA GLU A 536 -32.50 7.88 17.63
C GLU A 536 -33.95 8.38 17.54
N ALA A 537 -34.20 9.40 16.70
CA ALA A 537 -35.56 9.88 16.43
C ALA A 537 -36.42 8.81 15.76
N GLN A 538 -35.90 8.12 14.74
CA GLN A 538 -36.61 7.06 14.03
C GLN A 538 -36.93 5.86 14.95
N GLU A 539 -36.00 5.48 15.84
CA GLU A 539 -36.27 4.45 16.83
C GLU A 539 -37.30 4.89 17.88
N ALA A 540 -37.31 6.16 18.29
CA ALA A 540 -38.27 6.70 19.21
C ALA A 540 -39.69 6.71 18.58
N ASP A 541 -39.79 7.14 17.32
CA ASP A 541 -41.07 7.13 16.56
C ASP A 541 -41.59 5.71 16.36
N TYR A 542 -40.71 4.76 16.04
CA TYR A 542 -41.11 3.35 15.93
C TYR A 542 -41.59 2.78 17.28
N LYS A 543 -40.89 3.07 18.38
CA LYS A 543 -41.29 2.64 19.74
C LYS A 543 -42.64 3.22 20.11
N LYS A 544 -42.91 4.49 19.78
CA LYS A 544 -44.19 5.15 20.01
C LYS A 544 -45.29 4.53 19.17
N ALA A 545 -45.08 4.41 17.84
CA ALA A 545 -46.05 3.79 16.94
C ALA A 545 -46.41 2.33 17.35
N ARG A 546 -45.42 1.57 17.82
CA ARG A 546 -45.61 0.22 18.34
C ARG A 546 -46.42 0.21 19.64
N ALA A 547 -46.21 1.16 20.53
CA ALA A 547 -46.97 1.29 21.78
C ALA A 547 -48.44 1.66 21.49
N ASP A 548 -48.66 2.61 20.58
CA ASP A 548 -49.96 3.08 20.17
C ASP A 548 -50.79 1.95 19.48
N ALA A 549 -50.16 1.21 18.56
CA ALA A 549 -50.77 0.05 17.89
C ALA A 549 -51.15 -1.05 18.88
N LYS A 550 -50.28 -1.32 19.88
CA LYS A 550 -50.55 -2.28 20.95
C LYS A 550 -51.74 -1.85 21.82
N ALA A 551 -51.81 -0.56 22.17
CA ALA A 551 -52.91 0.01 22.93
C ALA A 551 -54.25 -0.02 22.17
N ALA A 552 -54.20 0.15 20.85
CA ALA A 552 -55.39 0.14 19.97
C ALA A 552 -55.77 -1.25 19.47
N GLY A 553 -55.04 -2.33 19.85
CA GLY A 553 -55.31 -3.69 19.37
C GLY A 553 -55.08 -3.88 17.85
N GLN A 554 -54.27 -3.02 17.23
CA GLN A 554 -53.93 -3.05 15.82
C GLN A 554 -52.67 -3.89 15.54
N PRO A 555 -52.46 -4.36 14.29
CA PRO A 555 -51.22 -5.01 13.91
C PRO A 555 -49.99 -4.11 14.22
N LEU A 556 -48.94 -4.73 14.74
CA LEU A 556 -47.70 -3.99 15.06
C LEU A 556 -47.07 -3.50 13.75
N PRO A 557 -46.52 -2.26 13.74
CA PRO A 557 -45.80 -1.75 12.58
C PRO A 557 -44.54 -2.55 12.32
N ASP A 558 -44.17 -2.70 11.06
CA ASP A 558 -42.93 -3.33 10.66
C ASP A 558 -41.71 -2.52 11.16
N LYS A 559 -40.66 -3.25 11.57
CA LYS A 559 -39.43 -2.59 11.98
C LYS A 559 -38.81 -1.91 10.76
N PRO A 560 -38.39 -0.61 10.87
CA PRO A 560 -37.68 0.05 9.79
C PRO A 560 -36.48 -0.76 9.31
N ALA A 561 -36.28 -0.80 7.99
CA ALA A 561 -35.12 -1.46 7.43
C ALA A 561 -33.82 -0.82 7.99
N PRO A 562 -32.78 -1.60 8.29
CA PRO A 562 -31.51 -1.04 8.72
C PRO A 562 -30.92 -0.18 7.58
N VAL A 563 -30.67 1.09 7.87
CA VAL A 563 -29.98 1.99 6.93
C VAL A 563 -28.48 1.87 7.17
N ASP A 564 -27.71 1.63 6.12
CA ASP A 564 -26.27 1.67 6.20
C ASP A 564 -25.79 3.13 6.30
N TYR A 565 -25.70 3.60 7.53
CA TYR A 565 -25.26 4.96 7.81
C TYR A 565 -23.79 5.20 7.47
N THR A 566 -22.98 4.15 7.43
CA THR A 566 -21.55 4.25 7.09
C THR A 566 -21.41 4.57 5.60
N ALA A 567 -22.10 3.83 4.74
CA ALA A 567 -22.12 4.12 3.30
C ALA A 567 -22.68 5.52 3.00
N ARG A 568 -23.72 5.94 3.73
CA ARG A 568 -24.28 7.29 3.57
C ARG A 568 -23.32 8.39 4.00
N LEU A 569 -22.62 8.21 5.11
CA LEU A 569 -21.61 9.14 5.59
C LEU A 569 -20.44 9.27 4.60
N ASP A 570 -19.94 8.14 4.12
CA ASP A 570 -18.86 8.11 3.13
C ASP A 570 -19.27 8.81 1.82
N GLN A 571 -20.51 8.63 1.37
CA GLN A 571 -21.07 9.33 0.22
C GLN A 571 -21.09 10.85 0.44
N LEU A 572 -21.63 11.33 1.57
CA LEU A 572 -21.69 12.75 1.90
C LEU A 572 -20.30 13.39 1.99
N LEU A 573 -19.33 12.67 2.55
CA LEU A 573 -17.94 13.14 2.66
C LEU A 573 -17.20 13.14 1.31
N SER A 574 -17.47 12.16 0.46
CA SER A 574 -16.91 12.06 -0.88
C SER A 574 -17.36 13.21 -1.78
N GLU A 575 -18.61 13.64 -1.62
CA GLU A 575 -19.20 14.74 -2.41
C GLU A 575 -18.98 16.14 -1.78
N ALA A 576 -18.45 16.20 -0.56
CA ALA A 576 -18.29 17.47 0.18
C ALA A 576 -17.32 18.45 -0.48
N ASP A 577 -16.32 17.97 -1.22
CA ASP A 577 -15.35 18.78 -1.98
C ASP A 577 -15.54 18.68 -3.50
N GLY A 578 -16.74 18.26 -3.96
CA GLY A 578 -17.08 18.05 -5.35
C GLY A 578 -18.34 18.79 -5.82
N HIS A 579 -18.58 18.65 -7.12
CA HIS A 579 -19.84 19.05 -7.75
C HIS A 579 -20.65 17.80 -8.03
N ALA A 580 -21.63 17.51 -7.17
CA ALA A 580 -22.56 16.42 -7.40
C ALA A 580 -23.72 16.90 -8.28
N ASP A 581 -23.97 16.22 -9.38
CA ASP A 581 -25.16 16.38 -10.18
C ASP A 581 -26.27 15.48 -9.59
N THR A 582 -26.95 16.01 -8.57
CA THR A 582 -27.96 15.26 -7.80
C THR A 582 -29.04 16.20 -7.23
N ASP A 583 -30.26 15.68 -7.06
CA ASP A 583 -31.36 16.35 -6.37
C ASP A 583 -31.34 16.11 -4.84
N ASP A 584 -30.39 15.33 -4.32
CA ASP A 584 -30.29 15.04 -2.89
C ASP A 584 -29.80 16.26 -2.11
N GLN A 585 -30.71 16.81 -1.30
CA GLN A 585 -30.47 18.03 -0.54
C GLN A 585 -29.34 17.91 0.51
N GLU A 586 -29.12 16.73 1.05
CA GLU A 586 -28.00 16.49 2.00
C GLU A 586 -26.67 16.49 1.28
N ILE A 587 -26.61 15.89 0.10
CA ILE A 587 -25.40 15.90 -0.75
C ILE A 587 -25.12 17.34 -1.21
N LEU A 588 -26.13 18.10 -1.60
CA LEU A 588 -25.96 19.51 -2.00
C LEU A 588 -25.59 20.44 -0.84
N ALA A 589 -25.92 20.09 0.40
CA ALA A 589 -25.56 20.86 1.58
C ALA A 589 -24.13 20.60 2.05
N ALA A 590 -23.57 19.41 1.83
CA ALA A 590 -22.23 19.02 2.28
C ALA A 590 -21.11 19.94 1.72
N PRO A 591 -21.06 20.27 0.41
CA PRO A 591 -20.06 21.19 -0.13
C PRO A 591 -20.15 22.61 0.47
N ARG A 592 -21.35 23.10 0.70
CA ARG A 592 -21.53 24.44 1.32
C ARG A 592 -20.98 24.45 2.74
N ARG A 593 -21.25 23.41 3.52
CA ARG A 593 -20.75 23.31 4.89
C ARG A 593 -19.23 23.09 4.92
N PHE A 594 -18.70 22.27 4.03
CA PHE A 594 -17.26 22.07 3.86
C PHE A 594 -16.55 23.39 3.55
N ASN A 595 -17.03 24.15 2.58
CA ASN A 595 -16.45 25.44 2.21
C ASN A 595 -16.48 26.43 3.37
N ALA A 596 -17.58 26.51 4.13
CA ALA A 596 -17.65 27.35 5.31
C ALA A 596 -16.62 26.95 6.40
N LEU A 597 -16.38 25.65 6.60
CA LEU A 597 -15.36 25.15 7.52
C LEU A 597 -13.94 25.41 6.97
N PHE A 598 -13.74 25.24 5.67
CA PHE A 598 -12.47 25.53 5.02
C PHE A 598 -12.10 27.02 5.18
N GLU A 599 -13.02 27.93 4.87
CA GLU A 599 -12.83 29.37 5.03
C GLU A 599 -12.58 29.77 6.49
N ALA A 600 -13.16 29.05 7.46
CA ALA A 600 -12.92 29.30 8.87
C ALA A 600 -11.52 28.88 9.34
N TYR A 601 -10.96 27.80 8.78
CA TYR A 601 -9.63 27.28 9.15
C TYR A 601 -8.48 27.88 8.31
N GLU A 602 -8.75 28.36 7.10
CA GLU A 602 -7.71 28.87 6.20
C GLU A 602 -6.86 30.02 6.78
N PRO A 603 -7.43 31.03 7.48
CA PRO A 603 -6.65 32.10 8.08
C PRO A 603 -5.70 31.60 9.17
N GLU A 604 -6.14 30.65 9.99
CA GLU A 604 -5.33 30.03 11.05
C GLU A 604 -4.15 29.25 10.45
N GLY A 605 -4.41 28.38 9.46
CA GLY A 605 -3.38 27.64 8.75
C GLY A 605 -2.36 28.54 8.05
N LYS A 606 -2.80 29.62 7.41
CA LYS A 606 -1.91 30.61 6.79
C LYS A 606 -1.06 31.37 7.81
N ALA A 607 -1.64 31.74 8.95
CA ALA A 607 -0.94 32.44 10.01
C ALA A 607 0.09 31.55 10.71
N GLU A 608 -0.18 30.25 10.85
CA GLU A 608 0.78 29.28 11.40
C GLU A 608 1.92 28.94 10.42
N ALA A 609 1.67 29.01 9.11
CA ALA A 609 2.65 28.71 8.07
C ALA A 609 3.62 29.87 7.80
N GLY A 610 3.23 31.12 8.03
CA GLY A 610 4.05 32.34 7.87
C GLY A 610 4.93 32.59 9.07
#